data_d7721678b91e310b33fbbc47cf6b2100
#
_entry.id   d7721678b91e310b33fbbc47cf6b2100
#
_cell.length_a   1.000
_cell.length_b   1.000
_cell.length_c   1.000
_cell.angle_alpha   90.00
_cell.angle_beta   90.00
_cell.angle_gamma   90.00
#
_symmetry.space_group_name_H-M   'P 1'
#
loop_
_entity.id
_entity.type
_entity.pdbx_description
1 polymer ?
#
loop_
_entity_poly.entity_id
_entity_poly.type
_entity_poly.pdbx_seq_one_letter_code
_entity_poly.pdbx_strand_id
1 'polypeptide(L)'
;MAKVKIQGNASGTGILTVTAPNTSTDRTITLPDEDVTLGAATPSIDDNGNATAITIDSSENVGIGVTPESWDGNTPALQLGKGGSLATHANNPTKVMLSGNFYSNSSGTDSYIETNEASQFFQEEGAFQFRVAPSGTADAAISWTEAMNINNDGIVTKPKQPAFKVGLTTSQNFGGNNIIEFDTTDSPRFNDGNHYSTSTGKFTAPVAGVYQFSASVVFQNVSNNTSMTDIVKMDVNSTQVAYSIRRGYYVESYTGAGGYYVDYIDATLKLAANDYVVIKQKNAGTIHGNANYSVYQGHLIG
;
A
#
# COMPACT_ATOMS: atom_id res chain seq x y z
N MET A 1 39.84 -10.57 -57.16
CA MET A 1 39.37 -9.21 -56.73
C MET A 1 37.88 -9.27 -56.45
N ALA A 2 37.43 -8.93 -55.27
CA ALA A 2 36.03 -8.76 -54.96
C ALA A 2 35.43 -7.63 -55.80
N LYS A 3 34.19 -7.78 -56.28
CA LYS A 3 33.52 -6.80 -57.15
C LYS A 3 32.30 -6.26 -56.42
N VAL A 4 32.13 -4.93 -56.43
CA VAL A 4 30.89 -4.29 -56.04
C VAL A 4 29.92 -4.33 -57.21
N LYS A 5 28.73 -4.89 -57.02
CA LYS A 5 27.63 -4.88 -57.99
C LYS A 5 26.50 -3.99 -57.47
N ILE A 6 26.21 -2.91 -58.16
CA ILE A 6 25.04 -2.06 -57.87
C ILE A 6 23.97 -2.43 -58.90
N GLN A 7 22.83 -2.94 -58.45
CA GLN A 7 21.74 -3.36 -59.30
C GLN A 7 20.43 -2.71 -58.85
N GLY A 8 19.80 -1.93 -59.68
CA GLY A 8 18.48 -1.38 -59.44
C GLY A 8 17.38 -2.45 -59.57
N ASN A 9 16.26 -2.25 -58.86
CA ASN A 9 15.06 -3.06 -59.02
C ASN A 9 14.43 -2.72 -60.40
N ALA A 10 14.11 -3.74 -61.20
CA ALA A 10 13.56 -3.56 -62.53
C ALA A 10 12.21 -2.83 -62.60
N SER A 11 11.48 -2.76 -61.47
CA SER A 11 10.19 -2.09 -61.32
C SER A 11 10.28 -0.76 -60.58
N GLY A 12 11.46 -0.36 -60.11
CA GLY A 12 11.66 0.86 -59.31
C GLY A 12 12.05 2.05 -60.20
N THR A 13 11.42 3.20 -59.95
CA THR A 13 11.76 4.49 -60.61
C THR A 13 12.67 5.36 -59.76
N GLY A 14 13.03 4.90 -58.55
CA GLY A 14 13.88 5.64 -57.60
C GLY A 14 15.38 5.58 -57.97
N ILE A 15 16.13 6.60 -57.57
CA ILE A 15 17.57 6.70 -57.76
C ILE A 15 18.26 6.46 -56.41
N LEU A 16 19.21 5.52 -56.37
CA LEU A 16 20.15 5.41 -55.22
C LEU A 16 21.30 6.41 -55.46
N THR A 17 21.40 7.41 -54.54
CA THR A 17 22.49 8.38 -54.55
C THR A 17 23.44 8.06 -53.40
N VAL A 18 24.72 7.84 -53.72
CA VAL A 18 25.80 7.80 -52.71
C VAL A 18 26.60 9.09 -52.88
N THR A 19 26.50 9.99 -51.87
CA THR A 19 27.17 11.26 -51.88
C THR A 19 28.27 11.27 -50.81
N ALA A 20 29.50 11.62 -51.20
CA ALA A 20 30.56 11.82 -50.26
C ALA A 20 30.34 13.17 -49.53
N PRO A 21 30.54 13.26 -48.21
CA PRO A 21 30.52 14.53 -47.50
C PRO A 21 31.67 15.43 -48.00
N ASN A 22 31.49 16.77 -47.95
CA ASN A 22 32.56 17.69 -48.27
C ASN A 22 33.63 17.64 -47.15
N THR A 23 34.62 16.79 -47.32
CA THR A 23 35.70 16.56 -46.35
C THR A 23 37.01 16.30 -47.09
N SER A 24 38.11 16.80 -46.49
CA SER A 24 39.48 16.52 -46.94
C SER A 24 40.04 15.19 -46.38
N THR A 25 39.25 14.47 -45.60
CA THR A 25 39.67 13.21 -44.95
C THR A 25 39.02 12.04 -45.72
N ASP A 26 39.81 11.05 -46.08
CA ASP A 26 39.31 9.79 -46.67
C ASP A 26 38.37 9.07 -45.71
N ARG A 27 37.25 8.58 -46.17
CA ARG A 27 36.27 7.79 -45.46
C ARG A 27 36.10 6.42 -46.08
N THR A 28 36.15 5.39 -45.24
CA THR A 28 35.94 4.01 -45.70
C THR A 28 34.59 3.52 -45.15
N ILE A 29 33.77 2.96 -46.05
CA ILE A 29 32.59 2.20 -45.67
C ILE A 29 33.00 0.71 -45.77
N THR A 30 33.14 0.04 -44.64
CA THR A 30 33.37 -1.39 -44.59
C THR A 30 32.02 -2.10 -44.54
N LEU A 31 31.73 -2.89 -45.53
CA LEU A 31 30.55 -3.74 -45.55
C LEU A 31 30.86 -5.06 -44.83
N PRO A 32 29.91 -5.64 -44.07
CA PRO A 32 30.07 -6.96 -43.47
C PRO A 32 30.30 -8.03 -44.58
N ASP A 33 30.97 -9.11 -44.24
CA ASP A 33 31.19 -10.28 -45.09
C ASP A 33 29.97 -11.25 -45.01
N GLU A 34 28.77 -10.69 -45.07
CA GLU A 34 27.51 -11.41 -45.00
C GLU A 34 26.41 -10.65 -45.76
N ASP A 35 25.30 -11.33 -46.08
CA ASP A 35 24.15 -10.71 -46.72
C ASP A 35 23.42 -9.77 -45.70
N VAL A 36 23.56 -8.47 -45.90
CA VAL A 36 22.90 -7.44 -45.07
C VAL A 36 21.85 -6.74 -45.91
N THR A 37 20.61 -6.76 -45.46
CA THR A 37 19.54 -5.91 -45.95
C THR A 37 19.50 -4.63 -45.13
N LEU A 38 19.90 -3.49 -45.74
CA LEU A 38 19.66 -2.18 -45.14
C LEU A 38 18.19 -1.86 -45.29
N GLY A 39 17.36 -2.35 -44.38
CA GLY A 39 15.92 -2.13 -44.38
C GLY A 39 15.55 -0.79 -43.77
N ALA A 40 14.37 -0.29 -44.14
CA ALA A 40 13.77 0.86 -43.50
C ALA A 40 13.51 0.57 -42.02
N ALA A 41 14.13 1.36 -41.14
CA ALA A 41 13.90 1.41 -39.71
C ALA A 41 13.83 0.03 -39.03
N THR A 42 14.95 -0.46 -38.56
CA THR A 42 14.92 -1.46 -37.50
C THR A 42 14.67 -0.72 -36.21
N PRO A 43 13.54 -0.92 -35.55
CA PRO A 43 13.30 -0.31 -34.25
C PRO A 43 14.11 -1.00 -33.12
N SER A 44 15.17 -1.71 -33.45
CA SER A 44 15.99 -2.49 -32.52
C SER A 44 17.47 -2.21 -32.63
N ILE A 45 18.16 -2.23 -31.51
CA ILE A 45 19.62 -2.23 -31.45
C ILE A 45 20.04 -3.67 -31.16
N ASP A 46 20.79 -4.25 -32.11
CA ASP A 46 21.39 -5.58 -32.00
C ASP A 46 22.80 -5.47 -31.39
N ASP A 47 23.08 -6.28 -30.39
CA ASP A 47 24.35 -6.25 -29.64
C ASP A 47 25.39 -7.25 -30.15
N ASN A 48 25.28 -7.69 -31.38
CA ASN A 48 26.12 -8.75 -31.98
C ASN A 48 25.89 -10.14 -31.35
N GLY A 49 24.80 -10.29 -30.54
CA GLY A 49 24.26 -11.55 -30.05
C GLY A 49 23.18 -12.11 -31.03
N ASN A 50 22.59 -13.22 -30.65
CA ASN A 50 21.47 -13.81 -31.39
C ASN A 50 20.09 -13.38 -30.86
N ALA A 51 20.03 -12.30 -30.06
CA ALA A 51 18.80 -11.73 -29.47
C ALA A 51 18.83 -10.20 -29.52
N THR A 52 17.67 -9.58 -29.69
CA THR A 52 17.52 -8.13 -29.67
C THR A 52 17.63 -7.61 -28.23
N ALA A 53 18.67 -6.80 -27.96
CA ALA A 53 18.87 -6.22 -26.62
C ALA A 53 17.94 -5.05 -26.33
N ILE A 54 17.65 -4.22 -27.35
CA ILE A 54 16.76 -3.05 -27.27
C ILE A 54 15.78 -3.07 -28.42
N THR A 55 14.49 -2.97 -28.10
CA THR A 55 13.41 -2.81 -29.08
C THR A 55 12.81 -1.43 -28.94
N ILE A 56 12.59 -0.73 -30.06
CA ILE A 56 11.79 0.50 -30.10
C ILE A 56 10.56 0.19 -30.96
N ASP A 57 9.37 0.33 -30.39
CA ASP A 57 8.12 0.08 -31.10
C ASP A 57 7.70 1.26 -32.00
N SER A 58 6.61 1.11 -32.75
CA SER A 58 6.10 2.18 -33.62
C SER A 58 5.51 3.39 -32.88
N SER A 59 5.34 3.29 -31.57
CA SER A 59 4.88 4.35 -30.66
C SER A 59 6.02 4.94 -29.84
N GLU A 60 7.28 4.60 -30.21
CA GLU A 60 8.52 5.06 -29.55
C GLU A 60 8.71 4.57 -28.10
N ASN A 61 7.98 3.52 -27.68
CA ASN A 61 8.28 2.84 -26.43
C ASN A 61 9.53 2.00 -26.56
N VAL A 62 10.33 1.97 -25.52
CA VAL A 62 11.61 1.26 -25.48
C VAL A 62 11.49 0.01 -24.63
N GLY A 63 11.84 -1.15 -25.20
CA GLY A 63 12.00 -2.42 -24.48
C GLY A 63 13.45 -2.80 -24.35
N ILE A 64 13.91 -3.12 -23.15
CA ILE A 64 15.21 -3.72 -22.89
C ILE A 64 15.01 -5.20 -22.54
N GLY A 65 15.50 -6.10 -23.41
CA GLY A 65 15.34 -7.53 -23.27
C GLY A 65 13.89 -8.02 -23.43
N VAL A 66 13.03 -7.20 -24.04
CA VAL A 66 11.62 -7.49 -24.27
C VAL A 66 11.09 -6.65 -25.44
N THR A 67 10.07 -7.13 -26.14
CA THR A 67 9.23 -6.28 -26.98
C THR A 67 8.24 -5.54 -26.06
N PRO A 68 8.16 -4.20 -26.11
CA PRO A 68 7.23 -3.45 -25.27
C PRO A 68 5.79 -3.93 -25.45
N GLU A 69 5.01 -3.86 -24.37
CA GLU A 69 3.55 -3.99 -24.44
C GLU A 69 2.93 -2.90 -25.31
N SER A 70 1.65 -3.06 -25.67
CA SER A 70 0.91 -2.03 -26.42
C SER A 70 0.51 -0.90 -25.45
N TRP A 71 1.47 -0.03 -25.14
CA TRP A 71 1.26 1.12 -24.26
C TRP A 71 0.30 2.13 -24.87
N ASP A 72 -0.48 2.80 -24.00
CA ASP A 72 -1.29 3.96 -24.38
C ASP A 72 -0.43 5.07 -25.00
N GLY A 73 -0.91 5.67 -26.08
CA GLY A 73 -0.18 6.72 -26.79
C GLY A 73 0.12 7.98 -25.99
N ASN A 74 -0.53 8.16 -24.81
CA ASN A 74 -0.20 9.23 -23.86
C ASN A 74 0.77 8.78 -22.76
N THR A 75 1.21 7.53 -22.75
CA THR A 75 2.07 6.97 -21.70
C THR A 75 3.36 6.40 -22.30
N PRO A 76 4.30 7.28 -22.71
CA PRO A 76 5.62 6.82 -23.19
C PRO A 76 6.34 6.03 -22.09
N ALA A 77 6.92 4.88 -22.48
CA ALA A 77 7.48 3.96 -21.50
C ALA A 77 8.83 3.36 -21.92
N LEU A 78 9.64 3.08 -20.88
CA LEU A 78 10.78 2.18 -20.93
C LEU A 78 10.40 0.91 -20.16
N GLN A 79 10.25 -0.21 -20.88
CA GLN A 79 9.97 -1.53 -20.30
C GLN A 79 11.26 -2.32 -20.12
N LEU A 80 11.48 -2.87 -18.91
CA LEU A 80 12.67 -3.64 -18.53
C LEU A 80 12.28 -5.10 -18.31
N GLY A 81 12.66 -5.98 -19.22
CA GLY A 81 12.28 -7.37 -19.18
C GLY A 81 10.76 -7.56 -19.09
N LYS A 82 10.32 -8.61 -18.42
CA LYS A 82 8.90 -9.00 -18.37
C LYS A 82 8.02 -8.17 -17.45
N GLY A 83 8.56 -7.40 -16.52
CA GLY A 83 7.71 -6.80 -15.51
C GLY A 83 8.12 -5.42 -15.02
N GLY A 84 9.32 -4.92 -15.32
CA GLY A 84 9.77 -3.59 -14.91
C GLY A 84 9.34 -2.51 -15.88
N SER A 85 8.90 -1.34 -15.40
CA SER A 85 8.62 -0.20 -16.27
C SER A 85 8.92 1.16 -15.59
N LEU A 86 9.42 2.09 -16.41
CA LEU A 86 9.49 3.51 -16.09
C LEU A 86 8.66 4.25 -17.16
N ALA A 87 7.62 4.94 -16.73
CA ALA A 87 6.73 5.62 -17.64
C ALA A 87 6.40 7.04 -17.16
N THR A 88 6.00 7.89 -18.10
CA THR A 88 5.52 9.25 -17.84
C THR A 88 4.15 9.41 -18.50
N HIS A 89 3.60 10.63 -18.50
CA HIS A 89 2.35 10.90 -19.21
C HIS A 89 2.49 12.16 -20.08
N ALA A 90 2.24 12.05 -21.35
CA ALA A 90 2.49 13.11 -22.33
C ALA A 90 1.76 14.44 -22.03
N ASN A 91 0.56 14.34 -21.44
CA ASN A 91 -0.28 15.49 -21.11
C ASN A 91 -0.23 15.88 -19.63
N ASN A 92 0.60 15.21 -18.81
CA ASN A 92 0.78 15.54 -17.40
C ASN A 92 2.28 15.51 -17.05
N PRO A 93 2.96 16.67 -17.08
CA PRO A 93 4.43 16.74 -16.90
C PRO A 93 4.89 16.42 -15.46
N THR A 94 3.97 16.27 -14.53
CA THR A 94 4.29 15.93 -13.14
C THR A 94 4.18 14.43 -12.86
N LYS A 95 3.64 13.65 -13.83
CA LYS A 95 3.37 12.22 -13.65
C LYS A 95 4.57 11.37 -14.04
N VAL A 96 5.12 10.63 -13.07
CA VAL A 96 6.20 9.65 -13.26
C VAL A 96 5.84 8.37 -12.52
N MET A 97 6.05 7.24 -13.16
CA MET A 97 5.70 5.91 -12.66
C MET A 97 6.90 4.96 -12.76
N LEU A 98 7.40 4.49 -11.62
CA LEU A 98 8.34 3.37 -11.57
C LEU A 98 7.58 2.15 -11.05
N SER A 99 7.44 1.12 -11.88
CA SER A 99 6.47 0.07 -11.61
C SER A 99 7.04 -1.33 -11.81
N GLY A 100 6.50 -2.28 -11.05
CA GLY A 100 6.62 -3.71 -11.29
C GLY A 100 5.28 -4.27 -11.76
N ASN A 101 5.30 -5.03 -12.85
CA ASN A 101 4.16 -5.73 -13.44
C ASN A 101 2.99 -4.82 -13.86
N PHE A 102 3.32 -3.69 -14.47
CA PHE A 102 2.36 -2.67 -14.88
C PHE A 102 2.65 -2.15 -16.29
N TYR A 103 1.60 -1.97 -17.07
CA TYR A 103 1.57 -1.11 -18.26
C TYR A 103 0.20 -0.40 -18.35
N SER A 104 0.16 0.78 -18.99
CA SER A 104 -1.09 1.42 -19.38
C SER A 104 -1.44 0.92 -20.79
N ASN A 105 -2.54 0.17 -20.91
CA ASN A 105 -2.92 -0.43 -22.21
C ASN A 105 -3.44 0.62 -23.20
N SER A 106 -3.65 0.24 -24.45
CA SER A 106 -4.08 1.13 -25.54
C SER A 106 -5.39 1.91 -25.27
N SER A 107 -6.16 1.53 -24.25
CA SER A 107 -7.36 2.24 -23.80
C SER A 107 -7.10 3.15 -22.60
N GLY A 108 -5.85 3.29 -22.15
CA GLY A 108 -5.47 4.07 -20.97
C GLY A 108 -5.80 3.39 -19.63
N THR A 109 -6.03 2.07 -19.65
CA THR A 109 -6.30 1.29 -18.45
C THR A 109 -5.03 0.71 -17.87
N ASP A 110 -4.78 0.90 -16.58
CA ASP A 110 -3.69 0.25 -15.87
C ASP A 110 -3.89 -1.26 -15.89
N SER A 111 -2.94 -2.01 -16.42
CA SER A 111 -3.06 -3.46 -16.67
C SER A 111 -1.81 -4.22 -16.22
N TYR A 112 -2.01 -5.49 -15.85
CA TYR A 112 -0.91 -6.39 -15.52
C TYR A 112 -0.17 -6.84 -16.78
N ILE A 113 1.17 -6.82 -16.77
CA ILE A 113 1.99 -7.42 -17.83
C ILE A 113 1.93 -8.96 -17.75
N GLU A 114 2.15 -9.51 -16.56
CA GLU A 114 2.15 -10.95 -16.31
C GLU A 114 1.12 -11.30 -15.22
N THR A 115 0.73 -12.57 -15.14
CA THR A 115 -0.14 -13.05 -14.03
C THR A 115 0.64 -13.09 -12.74
N ASN A 116 0.61 -11.97 -11.98
CA ASN A 116 1.31 -11.79 -10.70
C ASN A 116 0.82 -10.52 -9.98
N GLU A 117 1.40 -10.22 -8.81
CA GLU A 117 1.21 -8.96 -8.08
C GLU A 117 1.79 -7.77 -8.86
N ALA A 118 1.27 -6.57 -8.59
CA ALA A 118 1.83 -5.33 -9.10
C ALA A 118 2.18 -4.34 -7.98
N SER A 119 3.18 -3.50 -8.25
CA SER A 119 3.58 -2.43 -7.35
C SER A 119 4.03 -1.20 -8.14
N GLN A 120 3.84 -0.02 -7.55
CA GLN A 120 4.17 1.23 -8.21
C GLN A 120 4.64 2.29 -7.21
N PHE A 121 5.77 2.92 -7.51
CA PHE A 121 6.13 4.23 -7.00
C PHE A 121 5.63 5.27 -8.00
N PHE A 122 4.68 6.08 -7.57
CA PHE A 122 3.92 7.01 -8.40
C PHE A 122 4.12 8.43 -7.91
N GLN A 123 4.44 9.33 -8.83
CA GLN A 123 4.61 10.76 -8.58
C GLN A 123 3.62 11.52 -9.44
N GLU A 124 2.86 12.44 -8.85
CA GLU A 124 1.93 13.33 -9.54
C GLU A 124 1.64 14.55 -8.68
N GLU A 125 1.57 15.73 -9.29
CA GLU A 125 1.19 17.00 -8.63
C GLU A 125 1.97 17.31 -7.34
N GLY A 126 3.27 16.94 -7.31
CA GLY A 126 4.15 17.14 -6.16
C GLY A 126 3.98 16.13 -5.03
N ALA A 127 3.11 15.14 -5.20
CA ALA A 127 2.92 14.05 -4.25
C ALA A 127 3.71 12.79 -4.66
N PHE A 128 4.02 11.96 -3.66
CA PHE A 128 4.60 10.62 -3.84
C PHE A 128 3.64 9.58 -3.28
N GLN A 129 3.34 8.56 -4.07
CA GLN A 129 2.46 7.47 -3.66
C GLN A 129 3.16 6.12 -3.84
N PHE A 130 3.01 5.24 -2.86
CA PHE A 130 3.36 3.84 -2.94
C PHE A 130 2.07 3.03 -3.09
N ARG A 131 1.92 2.38 -4.22
CA ARG A 131 0.73 1.60 -4.57
C ARG A 131 1.08 0.13 -4.70
N VAL A 132 0.17 -0.74 -4.29
CA VAL A 132 0.28 -2.18 -4.42
C VAL A 132 -1.03 -2.76 -4.96
N ALA A 133 -0.94 -3.89 -5.62
CA ALA A 133 -2.12 -4.64 -6.06
C ALA A 133 -1.89 -6.15 -5.87
N PRO A 134 -2.92 -6.91 -5.48
CA PRO A 134 -2.84 -8.36 -5.40
C PRO A 134 -2.58 -8.96 -6.78
N SER A 135 -2.26 -10.25 -6.83
CA SER A 135 -2.08 -10.96 -8.09
C SER A 135 -3.33 -10.88 -8.97
N GLY A 136 -3.12 -10.52 -10.23
CA GLY A 136 -4.12 -10.48 -11.28
C GLY A 136 -3.65 -11.24 -12.52
N THR A 137 -4.57 -11.55 -13.41
CA THR A 137 -4.26 -12.18 -14.70
C THR A 137 -3.60 -11.17 -15.63
N ALA A 138 -2.65 -11.59 -16.45
CA ALA A 138 -2.06 -10.77 -17.50
C ALA A 138 -3.17 -10.07 -18.33
N ASP A 139 -2.95 -8.82 -18.71
CA ASP A 139 -3.85 -7.92 -19.42
C ASP A 139 -5.13 -7.50 -18.65
N ALA A 140 -5.40 -8.06 -17.47
CA ALA A 140 -6.51 -7.61 -16.63
C ALA A 140 -6.22 -6.22 -16.02
N ALA A 141 -7.29 -5.48 -15.76
CA ALA A 141 -7.20 -4.17 -15.11
C ALA A 141 -6.67 -4.29 -13.67
N ILE A 142 -5.74 -3.41 -13.30
CA ILE A 142 -5.19 -3.32 -11.95
C ILE A 142 -6.10 -2.44 -11.08
N SER A 143 -6.46 -2.97 -9.90
CA SER A 143 -7.08 -2.18 -8.83
C SER A 143 -6.02 -1.83 -7.79
N TRP A 144 -5.51 -0.61 -7.83
CA TRP A 144 -4.47 -0.14 -6.94
C TRP A 144 -4.97 0.10 -5.52
N THR A 145 -4.16 -0.30 -4.56
CA THR A 145 -4.29 0.11 -3.15
C THR A 145 -3.15 1.06 -2.81
N GLU A 146 -3.49 2.27 -2.34
CA GLU A 146 -2.51 3.20 -1.78
C GLU A 146 -2.05 2.67 -0.42
N ALA A 147 -0.77 2.35 -0.31
CA ALA A 147 -0.15 1.88 0.93
C ALA A 147 0.43 3.05 1.74
N MET A 148 0.98 4.05 1.04
CA MET A 148 1.57 5.25 1.64
C MET A 148 1.48 6.41 0.66
N ASN A 149 1.25 7.61 1.19
CA ASN A 149 1.23 8.86 0.45
C ASN A 149 2.05 9.93 1.19
N ILE A 150 2.81 10.72 0.45
CA ILE A 150 3.43 11.98 0.90
C ILE A 150 2.82 13.06 0.01
N ASN A 151 1.95 13.89 0.56
CA ASN A 151 1.34 14.97 -0.22
C ASN A 151 2.32 16.13 -0.48
N ASN A 152 1.91 17.11 -1.28
CA ASN A 152 2.75 18.26 -1.62
C ASN A 152 3.07 19.19 -0.44
N ASP A 153 2.39 19.05 0.71
CA ASP A 153 2.73 19.73 1.96
C ASP A 153 3.75 18.93 2.81
N GLY A 154 4.17 17.75 2.34
CA GLY A 154 5.10 16.87 3.05
C GLY A 154 4.44 16.01 4.13
N ILE A 155 3.11 15.96 4.19
CA ILE A 155 2.39 15.14 5.17
C ILE A 155 2.36 13.68 4.68
N VAL A 156 2.80 12.77 5.57
CA VAL A 156 2.81 11.32 5.30
C VAL A 156 1.55 10.68 5.85
N THR A 157 0.82 9.94 5.00
CA THR A 157 -0.31 9.11 5.40
C THR A 157 -0.09 7.66 5.03
N LYS A 158 -0.67 6.74 5.82
CA LYS A 158 -0.62 5.30 5.62
C LYS A 158 -2.05 4.73 5.81
N PRO A 159 -2.93 4.85 4.82
CA PRO A 159 -4.36 4.58 4.98
C PRO A 159 -4.69 3.11 5.26
N LYS A 160 -3.74 2.20 5.10
CA LYS A 160 -3.90 0.76 5.38
C LYS A 160 -3.24 0.31 6.69
N GLN A 161 -2.63 1.22 7.43
CA GLN A 161 -2.05 0.88 8.72
C GLN A 161 -3.17 0.64 9.74
N PRO A 162 -3.21 -0.54 10.40
CA PRO A 162 -4.27 -0.86 11.35
C PRO A 162 -4.34 0.16 12.49
N ALA A 163 -5.49 0.78 12.66
CA ALA A 163 -5.77 1.71 13.73
C ALA A 163 -7.26 1.73 14.05
N PHE A 164 -7.61 1.91 15.31
CA PHE A 164 -9.00 2.02 15.73
C PHE A 164 -9.15 2.88 16.97
N LYS A 165 -10.31 3.50 17.10
CA LYS A 165 -10.84 4.10 18.31
C LYS A 165 -12.33 3.81 18.39
N VAL A 166 -12.76 3.19 19.45
CA VAL A 166 -14.15 2.76 19.68
C VAL A 166 -14.66 3.28 21.00
N GLY A 167 -15.94 3.40 21.16
CA GLY A 167 -16.60 3.89 22.37
C GLY A 167 -17.71 2.95 22.80
N LEU A 168 -18.17 3.13 24.04
CA LEU A 168 -19.29 2.39 24.61
C LEU A 168 -20.51 3.30 24.72
N THR A 169 -21.60 3.01 23.98
CA THR A 169 -22.83 3.81 24.04
C THR A 169 -23.84 3.28 25.05
N THR A 170 -23.83 1.97 25.30
CA THR A 170 -24.78 1.30 26.18
C THR A 170 -24.10 0.78 27.45
N SER A 171 -24.64 1.09 28.60
CA SER A 171 -24.10 0.58 29.87
C SER A 171 -24.11 -0.93 29.93
N GLN A 172 -22.99 -1.49 30.38
CA GLN A 172 -22.80 -2.95 30.51
C GLN A 172 -22.63 -3.32 31.98
N ASN A 173 -23.45 -4.28 32.44
CA ASN A 173 -23.38 -4.79 33.81
C ASN A 173 -22.86 -6.24 33.79
N PHE A 174 -21.74 -6.45 34.44
CA PHE A 174 -21.05 -7.74 34.42
C PHE A 174 -20.86 -8.32 35.83
N GLY A 175 -20.85 -9.66 35.86
CA GLY A 175 -20.50 -10.45 37.05
C GLY A 175 -18.99 -10.54 37.35
N GLY A 176 -18.17 -9.92 36.49
CA GLY A 176 -16.70 -9.95 36.55
C GLY A 176 -16.09 -10.86 35.47
N ASN A 177 -14.86 -10.54 35.08
CA ASN A 177 -14.05 -11.25 34.08
C ASN A 177 -14.64 -11.31 32.65
N ASN A 178 -15.54 -10.39 32.32
CA ASN A 178 -16.18 -10.30 31.00
C ASN A 178 -15.44 -9.32 30.10
N ILE A 179 -15.52 -9.57 28.78
CA ILE A 179 -15.01 -8.67 27.75
C ILE A 179 -15.93 -7.44 27.71
N ILE A 180 -15.35 -6.26 27.65
CA ILE A 180 -16.06 -5.01 27.40
C ILE A 180 -16.24 -4.87 25.90
N GLU A 181 -17.48 -4.88 25.44
CA GLU A 181 -17.84 -4.75 24.02
C GLU A 181 -18.09 -3.28 23.73
N PHE A 182 -17.03 -2.52 23.34
CA PHE A 182 -17.19 -1.16 22.87
C PHE A 182 -17.95 -1.20 21.52
N ASP A 183 -19.12 -0.59 21.50
CA ASP A 183 -20.19 -0.86 20.53
C ASP A 183 -20.31 0.16 19.40
N THR A 184 -19.50 1.25 19.41
CA THR A 184 -19.59 2.29 18.38
C THR A 184 -18.25 2.69 17.79
N THR A 185 -18.27 2.89 16.45
CA THR A 185 -17.20 3.47 15.64
C THR A 185 -17.61 4.82 15.04
N ASP A 186 -18.76 5.38 15.43
CA ASP A 186 -19.26 6.64 14.91
C ASP A 186 -18.28 7.80 15.15
N SER A 187 -18.17 8.70 14.17
CA SER A 187 -17.26 9.85 14.23
C SER A 187 -17.35 10.63 15.54
N PRO A 188 -16.23 11.03 16.13
CA PRO A 188 -14.84 11.01 15.63
C PRO A 188 -14.08 9.68 15.89
N ARG A 189 -14.76 8.57 16.07
CA ARG A 189 -14.18 7.23 16.22
C ARG A 189 -14.00 6.61 14.85
N PHE A 190 -13.22 5.55 14.76
CA PHE A 190 -12.88 4.90 13.51
C PHE A 190 -12.42 3.46 13.74
N ASN A 191 -12.39 2.67 12.67
CA ASN A 191 -11.91 1.28 12.68
C ASN A 191 -11.31 0.96 11.30
N ASP A 192 -10.09 1.45 11.06
CA ASP A 192 -9.40 1.31 9.79
C ASP A 192 -9.06 -0.16 9.53
N GLY A 193 -9.52 -0.67 8.38
CA GLY A 193 -9.37 -2.07 8.00
C GLY A 193 -10.33 -3.04 8.71
N ASN A 194 -11.25 -2.55 9.57
CA ASN A 194 -12.23 -3.37 10.31
C ASN A 194 -11.61 -4.45 11.20
N HIS A 195 -10.48 -4.13 11.85
CA HIS A 195 -9.75 -5.08 12.70
C HIS A 195 -10.27 -5.17 14.13
N TYR A 196 -11.17 -4.28 14.54
CA TYR A 196 -11.92 -4.38 15.78
C TYR A 196 -13.36 -4.82 15.52
N SER A 197 -13.86 -5.77 16.31
CA SER A 197 -15.24 -6.25 16.24
C SER A 197 -16.06 -5.68 17.40
N THR A 198 -17.06 -4.86 17.10
CA THR A 198 -17.97 -4.26 18.08
C THR A 198 -18.88 -5.30 18.76
N SER A 199 -19.11 -6.45 18.12
CA SER A 199 -19.95 -7.53 18.66
C SER A 199 -19.21 -8.51 19.59
N THR A 200 -17.88 -8.48 19.60
CA THR A 200 -17.06 -9.39 20.42
C THR A 200 -16.05 -8.66 21.31
N GLY A 201 -15.91 -7.35 21.16
CA GLY A 201 -14.93 -6.53 21.87
C GLY A 201 -13.46 -6.86 21.53
N LYS A 202 -13.21 -7.56 20.42
CA LYS A 202 -11.87 -8.02 20.03
C LYS A 202 -11.26 -7.12 18.98
N PHE A 203 -10.02 -6.68 19.20
CA PHE A 203 -9.12 -6.28 18.14
C PHE A 203 -8.33 -7.51 17.69
N THR A 204 -8.25 -7.78 16.39
CA THR A 204 -7.44 -8.87 15.83
C THR A 204 -6.33 -8.29 14.98
N ALA A 205 -5.07 -8.61 15.30
CA ALA A 205 -3.90 -8.14 14.59
C ALA A 205 -3.86 -8.72 13.15
N PRO A 206 -3.96 -7.90 12.10
CA PRO A 206 -3.93 -8.42 10.73
C PRO A 206 -2.53 -8.85 10.30
N VAL A 207 -1.49 -8.30 10.92
CA VAL A 207 -0.08 -8.60 10.64
C VAL A 207 0.69 -8.71 11.96
N ALA A 208 1.81 -9.44 11.92
CA ALA A 208 2.73 -9.44 13.05
C ALA A 208 3.39 -8.05 13.18
N GLY A 209 3.53 -7.55 14.41
CA GLY A 209 4.10 -6.21 14.65
C GLY A 209 4.03 -5.77 16.09
N VAL A 210 4.45 -4.54 16.32
CA VAL A 210 4.36 -3.87 17.63
C VAL A 210 3.15 -2.93 17.61
N TYR A 211 2.25 -3.12 18.55
CA TYR A 211 1.01 -2.36 18.66
C TYR A 211 0.96 -1.61 19.98
N GLN A 212 0.39 -0.40 19.97
CA GLN A 212 0.04 0.36 21.16
C GLN A 212 -1.45 0.28 21.38
N PHE A 213 -1.86 0.02 22.64
CA PHE A 213 -3.26 0.01 23.05
C PHE A 213 -3.45 0.91 24.27
N SER A 214 -4.60 1.56 24.36
CA SER A 214 -5.04 2.24 25.58
C SER A 214 -6.56 2.19 25.72
N ALA A 215 -7.05 2.08 26.94
CA ALA A 215 -8.47 2.17 27.22
C ALA A 215 -8.73 3.02 28.47
N SER A 216 -9.84 3.76 28.41
CA SER A 216 -10.47 4.43 29.55
C SER A 216 -11.83 3.80 29.78
N VAL A 217 -12.13 3.38 30.98
CA VAL A 217 -13.38 2.72 31.34
C VAL A 217 -13.99 3.43 32.55
N VAL A 218 -15.20 3.91 32.39
CA VAL A 218 -15.93 4.59 33.48
C VAL A 218 -16.91 3.61 34.12
N PHE A 219 -16.72 3.36 35.42
CA PHE A 219 -17.66 2.61 36.24
C PHE A 219 -18.70 3.54 36.84
N GLN A 220 -19.95 3.10 36.92
CA GLN A 220 -21.05 3.82 37.55
C GLN A 220 -21.63 3.03 38.75
N ASN A 221 -22.38 3.72 39.63
CA ASN A 221 -23.02 3.13 40.80
C ASN A 221 -22.00 2.48 41.77
N VAL A 222 -20.82 3.07 41.87
CA VAL A 222 -19.79 2.57 42.78
C VAL A 222 -20.16 2.95 44.19
N SER A 223 -20.30 1.94 45.08
CA SER A 223 -20.65 2.14 46.49
C SER A 223 -19.47 2.72 47.24
N ASN A 224 -19.77 3.54 48.27
CA ASN A 224 -18.77 4.03 49.23
C ASN A 224 -18.06 2.87 49.95
N ASN A 225 -16.78 3.02 50.24
CA ASN A 225 -15.94 2.05 50.94
C ASN A 225 -15.65 0.72 50.21
N THR A 226 -15.79 0.67 48.89
CA THR A 226 -15.38 -0.50 48.14
C THR A 226 -13.88 -0.42 47.86
N SER A 227 -13.10 -1.39 48.35
CA SER A 227 -11.71 -1.54 47.93
C SER A 227 -11.69 -1.99 46.46
N MET A 228 -11.30 -1.07 45.58
CA MET A 228 -11.20 -1.34 44.17
C MET A 228 -9.79 -1.85 43.85
N THR A 229 -9.67 -3.13 43.51
CA THR A 229 -8.41 -3.75 43.08
C THR A 229 -8.59 -4.39 41.70
N ASP A 230 -7.68 -4.12 40.80
CA ASP A 230 -7.61 -4.78 39.49
C ASP A 230 -8.94 -4.73 38.70
N ILE A 231 -9.42 -3.55 38.36
CA ILE A 231 -10.77 -3.35 37.82
C ILE A 231 -10.80 -3.65 36.30
N VAL A 232 -9.77 -3.21 35.59
CA VAL A 232 -9.63 -3.43 34.13
C VAL A 232 -8.38 -4.22 33.84
N LYS A 233 -8.45 -5.18 32.95
CA LYS A 233 -7.31 -5.93 32.45
C LYS A 233 -7.31 -6.01 30.93
N MET A 234 -6.13 -6.20 30.36
CA MET A 234 -5.93 -6.45 28.93
C MET A 234 -5.42 -7.88 28.78
N ASP A 235 -6.09 -8.64 27.93
CA ASP A 235 -5.71 -10.01 27.61
C ASP A 235 -5.31 -10.12 26.12
N VAL A 236 -4.27 -10.92 25.84
CA VAL A 236 -3.92 -11.40 24.50
C VAL A 236 -4.25 -12.89 24.46
N ASN A 237 -5.06 -13.31 23.49
CA ASN A 237 -5.45 -14.71 23.32
C ASN A 237 -5.92 -15.39 24.64
N SER A 238 -6.68 -14.66 25.43
CA SER A 238 -7.15 -15.07 26.79
C SER A 238 -6.08 -15.08 27.89
N THR A 239 -4.84 -14.70 27.60
CA THR A 239 -3.78 -14.57 28.61
C THR A 239 -3.67 -13.11 29.04
N GLN A 240 -3.73 -12.84 30.34
CA GLN A 240 -3.60 -11.49 30.89
C GLN A 240 -2.18 -10.97 30.67
N VAL A 241 -2.04 -9.78 30.03
CA VAL A 241 -0.77 -9.13 29.72
C VAL A 241 -0.60 -7.79 30.42
N ALA A 242 -1.70 -7.14 30.78
CA ALA A 242 -1.70 -5.91 31.58
C ALA A 242 -2.94 -5.84 32.45
N TYR A 243 -2.85 -5.05 33.51
CA TYR A 243 -3.98 -4.74 34.40
C TYR A 243 -3.76 -3.39 35.06
N SER A 244 -4.87 -2.71 35.35
CA SER A 244 -4.82 -1.50 36.18
C SER A 244 -4.59 -1.88 37.62
N ILE A 245 -3.53 -1.34 38.24
CA ILE A 245 -3.30 -1.52 39.66
C ILE A 245 -3.70 -0.22 40.38
N ARG A 246 -4.86 -0.22 41.05
CA ARG A 246 -5.13 0.77 42.07
C ARG A 246 -5.21 0.08 43.43
N ARG A 247 -4.22 0.31 44.26
CA ARG A 247 -4.25 -0.12 45.66
C ARG A 247 -5.08 0.89 46.47
N GLY A 248 -6.24 0.44 46.97
CA GLY A 248 -6.94 1.08 48.09
C GLY A 248 -7.39 2.53 47.84
N TYR A 249 -8.02 2.83 46.71
CA TYR A 249 -8.69 4.11 46.58
C TYR A 249 -10.07 4.03 47.28
N TYR A 250 -10.22 4.71 48.40
CA TYR A 250 -11.52 4.94 49.00
C TYR A 250 -12.19 6.08 48.23
N VAL A 251 -13.33 5.83 47.59
CA VAL A 251 -14.21 6.91 47.15
C VAL A 251 -14.75 7.54 48.43
N GLU A 252 -14.18 8.69 48.84
CA GLU A 252 -14.73 9.44 49.96
C GLU A 252 -16.17 9.81 49.65
N SER A 253 -17.05 9.44 50.56
CA SER A 253 -18.43 9.85 50.78
C SER A 253 -19.04 10.77 49.70
N TYR A 254 -19.65 10.20 48.67
CA TYR A 254 -20.62 10.90 47.84
C TYR A 254 -22.01 10.60 48.39
N THR A 255 -22.64 11.58 49.03
CA THR A 255 -24.02 11.50 49.53
C THR A 255 -24.99 11.74 48.37
N GLY A 256 -25.10 10.78 47.46
CA GLY A 256 -25.98 10.82 46.31
C GLY A 256 -25.90 9.50 45.51
N ALA A 257 -26.97 9.13 44.85
CA ALA A 257 -27.05 7.88 44.09
C ALA A 257 -25.94 7.78 43.02
N GLY A 258 -24.95 6.88 43.25
CA GLY A 258 -24.04 6.39 42.28
C GLY A 258 -22.84 7.27 41.88
N GLY A 259 -21.71 7.11 42.55
CA GLY A 259 -20.42 7.71 42.12
C GLY A 259 -19.93 7.14 40.82
N TYR A 260 -19.19 7.93 40.03
CA TYR A 260 -18.45 7.49 38.86
C TYR A 260 -16.99 7.28 39.21
N TYR A 261 -16.38 6.28 38.60
CA TYR A 261 -14.98 5.98 38.78
C TYR A 261 -14.36 5.69 37.41
N VAL A 262 -13.20 6.26 37.11
CA VAL A 262 -12.50 6.07 35.85
C VAL A 262 -11.27 5.21 36.07
N ASP A 263 -11.11 4.19 35.24
CA ASP A 263 -9.91 3.37 35.18
C ASP A 263 -9.23 3.45 33.84
N TYR A 264 -7.89 3.43 33.84
CA TYR A 264 -7.08 3.55 32.63
C TYR A 264 -6.13 2.38 32.55
N ILE A 265 -5.95 1.87 31.32
CA ILE A 265 -4.98 0.83 31.01
C ILE A 265 -4.32 1.15 29.69
N ASP A 266 -3.01 0.93 29.60
CA ASP A 266 -2.24 1.01 28.37
C ASP A 266 -1.20 -0.10 28.31
N ALA A 267 -0.82 -0.50 27.09
CA ALA A 267 0.24 -1.46 26.85
C ALA A 267 0.79 -1.36 25.43
N THR A 268 2.10 -1.55 25.31
CA THR A 268 2.76 -1.80 24.05
C THR A 268 3.03 -3.30 23.94
N LEU A 269 2.51 -3.94 22.91
CA LEU A 269 2.51 -5.39 22.75
C LEU A 269 3.10 -5.80 21.40
N LYS A 270 3.95 -6.82 21.41
CA LYS A 270 4.38 -7.51 20.18
C LYS A 270 3.40 -8.65 19.90
N LEU A 271 2.67 -8.58 18.81
CA LEU A 271 1.65 -9.56 18.41
C LEU A 271 2.09 -10.32 17.17
N ALA A 272 1.70 -11.58 17.08
CA ALA A 272 1.67 -12.33 15.83
C ALA A 272 0.41 -11.98 15.02
N ALA A 273 0.42 -12.27 13.72
CA ALA A 273 -0.80 -12.16 12.92
C ALA A 273 -1.89 -13.09 13.51
N ASN A 274 -3.13 -12.58 13.57
CA ASN A 274 -4.31 -13.20 14.15
C ASN A 274 -4.33 -13.28 15.69
N ASP A 275 -3.34 -12.78 16.41
CA ASP A 275 -3.49 -12.56 17.84
C ASP A 275 -4.62 -11.55 18.08
N TYR A 276 -5.42 -11.77 19.12
CA TYR A 276 -6.46 -10.82 19.48
C TYR A 276 -6.23 -10.20 20.85
N VAL A 277 -6.61 -8.94 20.99
CA VAL A 277 -6.52 -8.15 22.22
C VAL A 277 -7.92 -7.73 22.66
N VAL A 278 -8.21 -7.90 23.94
CA VAL A 278 -9.48 -7.51 24.56
C VAL A 278 -9.25 -6.75 25.86
N ILE A 279 -10.16 -5.83 26.14
CA ILE A 279 -10.27 -5.20 27.45
C ILE A 279 -11.34 -5.95 28.24
N LYS A 280 -11.02 -6.34 29.47
CA LYS A 280 -11.95 -7.05 30.36
C LYS A 280 -12.14 -6.29 31.65
N GLN A 281 -13.38 -6.32 32.13
CA GLN A 281 -13.68 -6.00 33.52
C GLN A 281 -13.33 -7.20 34.39
N LYS A 282 -12.51 -7.01 35.43
CA LYS A 282 -12.13 -8.10 36.35
C LYS A 282 -13.16 -8.37 37.40
N ASN A 283 -13.69 -7.35 38.05
CA ASN A 283 -14.64 -7.44 39.16
C ASN A 283 -16.08 -7.17 38.68
N ALA A 284 -17.07 -7.59 39.45
CA ALA A 284 -18.47 -7.23 39.19
C ALA A 284 -18.70 -5.73 39.25
N GLY A 285 -19.58 -5.22 38.40
CA GLY A 285 -19.93 -3.80 38.36
C GLY A 285 -20.57 -3.38 37.04
N THR A 286 -21.00 -2.12 36.97
CA THR A 286 -21.64 -1.54 35.80
C THR A 286 -20.69 -0.52 35.18
N ILE A 287 -20.41 -0.73 33.87
CA ILE A 287 -19.67 0.23 33.06
C ILE A 287 -20.66 1.24 32.48
N HIS A 288 -20.32 2.52 32.58
CA HIS A 288 -21.15 3.61 32.09
C HIS A 288 -21.10 3.69 30.55
N GLY A 289 -22.28 3.62 29.92
CA GLY A 289 -22.46 3.74 28.49
C GLY A 289 -22.44 5.21 28.06
N ASN A 290 -21.25 5.74 27.87
CA ASN A 290 -21.02 7.03 27.23
C ASN A 290 -19.74 6.95 26.41
N ALA A 291 -19.91 7.02 25.11
CA ALA A 291 -18.83 6.81 24.15
C ALA A 291 -17.71 7.88 24.18
N ASN A 292 -17.89 8.97 24.94
CA ASN A 292 -16.84 9.96 25.16
C ASN A 292 -15.99 9.65 26.42
N TYR A 293 -16.47 8.79 27.29
CA TYR A 293 -15.81 8.46 28.56
C TYR A 293 -15.23 7.04 28.56
N SER A 294 -16.04 6.05 28.14
CA SER A 294 -15.55 4.67 28.01
C SER A 294 -15.12 4.41 26.59
N VAL A 295 -13.80 4.41 26.37
CA VAL A 295 -13.17 4.31 25.05
C VAL A 295 -12.05 3.29 25.05
N TYR A 296 -11.83 2.65 23.90
CA TYR A 296 -10.69 1.78 23.64
C TYR A 296 -10.10 2.12 22.28
N GLN A 297 -8.79 2.17 22.19
CA GLN A 297 -8.07 2.50 20.97
C GLN A 297 -6.77 1.73 20.87
N GLY A 298 -6.30 1.56 19.65
CA GLY A 298 -5.01 0.94 19.36
C GLY A 298 -4.58 1.16 17.93
N HIS A 299 -3.28 1.02 17.70
CA HIS A 299 -2.71 1.15 16.37
C HIS A 299 -1.39 0.38 16.26
N LEU A 300 -1.03 0.02 15.03
CA LEU A 300 0.28 -0.54 14.69
C LEU A 300 1.35 0.55 14.75
N ILE A 301 2.44 0.29 15.48
CA ILE A 301 3.59 1.20 15.55
C ILE A 301 4.62 0.81 14.46
N GLY A 302 4.90 -0.49 14.28
CA GLY A 302 5.89 -1.01 13.34
C GLY A 302 6.08 -2.53 13.42
#